data_9520fda2017be3b6a859fce820493594
#
_entry.id   9520fda2017be3b6a859fce820493594
#
_cell.length_a   1.000
_cell.length_b   1.000
_cell.length_c   1.000
_cell.angle_alpha   90.00
_cell.angle_beta   90.00
_cell.angle_gamma   90.00
#
_symmetry.space_group_name_H-M   'P 1'
#
loop_
_entity.id
_entity.type
_entity.pdbx_description
1 polymer ?
#
loop_
_entity_poly.entity_id
_entity_poly.type
_entity_poly.pdbx_seq_one_letter_code
_entity_poly.pdbx_strand_id
1 'polypeptide(L)'
;NYLSDAGLVIFLAFILLGATLLAGFYPAFYISRFNPTAIFRGSVKFGGTNLFSRLMLGLQLSIAIITVVAGIAFARNGEYQRNYDFGYNIENTMGLTFSDSSGYVPLKNEMAKIPGVQSIAGTRNHIAFSFRNAVAEAEQMKKETDFMEVGRDYIKTMQLKLAAGRDFDATSEAEYSNALLITQKLAAQFGWKEKEALGKRIFIDSAYYSVVGVIKDFHPDHLFNPLEPVAMKLARDNRFQFLIIQAKAEDLTSVYAKAKDVWKQLFPLKPFNGFYQNQINVEAFETSKNIAIIFKWFAIVSILLTATGLFALVSLTTLKKTKEIALRKVVGAAPHHIMVLINKSYFWIFIVSAAIGCYGGYALTKLLLDMVFKIHAGVETTALVGSVAALFIITALVTGVKIWQAIRTNPVKMLRTE
;
A
#
# COMPACT_ATOMS: atom_id res chain seq x y z
N ASN A 1 -9.81 -15.59 19.65
CA ASN A 1 -8.75 -16.55 20.04
C ASN A 1 -8.53 -17.50 18.85
N TYR A 2 -7.49 -17.25 18.04
CA TYR A 2 -7.23 -17.99 16.80
C TYR A 2 -7.02 -19.50 17.00
N LEU A 3 -6.64 -19.92 18.20
CA LEU A 3 -6.46 -21.34 18.55
C LEU A 3 -7.77 -22.07 18.87
N SER A 4 -8.89 -21.37 19.02
CA SER A 4 -10.21 -21.97 19.24
C SER A 4 -10.99 -22.25 17.96
N ASP A 5 -10.48 -21.81 16.80
CA ASP A 5 -11.07 -22.12 15.50
C ASP A 5 -10.50 -23.44 14.98
N ALA A 6 -11.29 -24.51 15.12
CA ALA A 6 -10.92 -25.85 14.69
C ALA A 6 -10.62 -25.91 13.17
N GLY A 7 -11.32 -25.12 12.34
CA GLY A 7 -11.09 -25.06 10.91
C GLY A 7 -9.70 -24.50 10.57
N LEU A 8 -9.30 -23.43 11.24
CA LEU A 8 -7.97 -22.84 11.09
C LEU A 8 -6.85 -23.80 11.53
N VAL A 9 -7.04 -24.47 12.68
CA VAL A 9 -6.05 -25.44 13.20
C VAL A 9 -5.87 -26.62 12.25
N ILE A 10 -6.98 -27.18 11.74
CA ILE A 10 -6.94 -28.28 10.75
C ILE A 10 -6.26 -27.84 9.46
N PHE A 11 -6.57 -26.63 8.96
CA PHE A 11 -5.94 -26.08 7.76
C PHE A 11 -4.43 -25.90 7.93
N LEU A 12 -3.98 -25.34 9.06
CA LEU A 12 -2.57 -25.19 9.38
C LEU A 12 -1.85 -26.54 9.52
N ALA A 13 -2.49 -27.53 10.17
CA ALA A 13 -1.96 -28.88 10.29
C ALA A 13 -1.82 -29.55 8.91
N PHE A 14 -2.80 -29.36 8.01
CA PHE A 14 -2.74 -29.88 6.64
C PHE A 14 -1.60 -29.25 5.83
N ILE A 15 -1.41 -27.91 5.93
CA ILE A 15 -0.29 -27.22 5.29
C ILE A 15 1.05 -27.73 5.83
N LEU A 16 1.18 -27.86 7.16
CA LEU A 16 2.41 -28.35 7.80
C LEU A 16 2.75 -29.77 7.35
N LEU A 17 1.76 -30.65 7.32
CA LEU A 17 1.91 -32.04 6.88
C LEU A 17 2.28 -32.11 5.40
N GLY A 18 1.62 -31.32 4.54
CA GLY A 18 1.94 -31.20 3.12
C GLY A 18 3.34 -30.69 2.88
N ALA A 19 3.75 -29.62 3.58
CA ALA A 19 5.10 -29.07 3.48
C ALA A 19 6.18 -30.07 3.95
N THR A 20 5.91 -30.79 5.04
CA THR A 20 6.82 -31.83 5.58
C THR A 20 6.98 -32.99 4.60
N LEU A 21 5.87 -33.48 4.00
CA LEU A 21 5.91 -34.52 2.99
C LEU A 21 6.69 -34.08 1.76
N LEU A 22 6.43 -32.88 1.22
CA LEU A 22 7.14 -32.36 0.07
C LEU A 22 8.64 -32.15 0.34
N ALA A 23 8.99 -31.63 1.52
CA ALA A 23 10.37 -31.41 1.91
C ALA A 23 11.15 -32.74 2.11
N GLY A 24 10.49 -33.76 2.67
CA GLY A 24 11.07 -35.07 2.96
C GLY A 24 11.09 -36.02 1.76
N PHE A 25 10.11 -35.93 0.86
CA PHE A 25 9.93 -36.87 -0.25
C PHE A 25 11.11 -36.89 -1.22
N TYR A 26 11.65 -35.72 -1.62
CA TYR A 26 12.77 -35.68 -2.56
C TYR A 26 14.07 -36.28 -2.00
N PRO A 27 14.55 -35.91 -0.80
CA PRO A 27 15.75 -36.57 -0.22
C PRO A 27 15.57 -38.07 -0.04
N ALA A 28 14.39 -38.49 0.46
CA ALA A 28 14.12 -39.92 0.67
C ALA A 28 14.12 -40.70 -0.64
N PHE A 29 13.45 -40.21 -1.66
CA PHE A 29 13.40 -40.84 -2.98
C PHE A 29 14.78 -40.85 -3.72
N TYR A 30 15.55 -39.77 -3.53
CA TYR A 30 16.89 -39.65 -4.11
C TYR A 30 17.86 -40.67 -3.47
N ILE A 31 17.82 -40.78 -2.12
CA ILE A 31 18.71 -41.72 -1.40
C ILE A 31 18.33 -43.17 -1.65
N SER A 32 17.03 -43.48 -1.76
CA SER A 32 16.54 -44.84 -2.01
C SER A 32 16.97 -45.44 -3.35
N ARG A 33 17.38 -44.61 -4.33
CA ARG A 33 17.87 -45.04 -5.64
C ARG A 33 19.32 -45.53 -5.63
N PHE A 34 20.08 -45.34 -4.54
CA PHE A 34 21.47 -45.79 -4.47
C PHE A 34 21.56 -47.26 -4.02
N ASN A 35 22.32 -48.06 -4.78
CA ASN A 35 22.60 -49.43 -4.39
C ASN A 35 23.48 -49.47 -3.13
N PRO A 36 23.05 -50.13 -2.05
CA PRO A 36 23.82 -50.22 -0.81
C PRO A 36 25.24 -50.73 -1.01
N THR A 37 25.45 -51.71 -1.91
CA THR A 37 26.75 -52.29 -2.23
C THR A 37 27.73 -51.31 -2.89
N ALA A 38 27.22 -50.35 -3.66
CA ALA A 38 28.03 -49.29 -4.26
C ALA A 38 28.49 -48.26 -3.22
N ILE A 39 27.65 -48.00 -2.20
CA ILE A 39 27.97 -47.13 -1.06
C ILE A 39 29.11 -47.74 -0.23
N PHE A 40 29.01 -49.03 0.12
CA PHE A 40 30.04 -49.74 0.89
C PHE A 40 31.38 -49.90 0.16
N ARG A 41 31.39 -49.95 -1.19
CA ARG A 41 32.60 -49.98 -1.99
C ARG A 41 33.26 -48.64 -2.21
N GLY A 42 32.72 -47.53 -1.63
CA GLY A 42 33.28 -46.19 -1.79
C GLY A 42 33.20 -45.65 -3.24
N SER A 43 32.54 -46.40 -4.14
CA SER A 43 32.44 -46.02 -5.57
C SER A 43 31.37 -44.95 -5.86
N VAL A 44 30.45 -44.67 -4.91
CA VAL A 44 29.48 -43.64 -5.03
C VAL A 44 30.14 -42.30 -4.68
N LYS A 45 30.66 -41.61 -5.67
CA LYS A 45 30.96 -40.21 -5.58
C LYS A 45 29.60 -39.50 -5.42
N PHE A 46 29.19 -39.19 -4.19
CA PHE A 46 28.07 -38.29 -3.96
C PHE A 46 28.36 -37.00 -4.72
N GLY A 47 27.79 -36.96 -5.93
CA GLY A 47 28.12 -35.98 -6.96
C GLY A 47 28.02 -34.56 -6.46
N GLY A 48 28.72 -33.65 -7.12
CA GLY A 48 28.84 -32.22 -6.79
C GLY A 48 27.59 -31.52 -6.33
N THR A 49 27.66 -30.22 -6.06
CA THR A 49 26.48 -29.41 -5.77
C THR A 49 25.43 -29.68 -6.84
N ASN A 50 24.40 -30.47 -6.49
CA ASN A 50 23.40 -30.93 -7.44
C ASN A 50 22.69 -29.69 -8.04
N LEU A 51 22.38 -29.79 -9.34
CA LEU A 51 21.61 -28.75 -10.05
C LEU A 51 20.37 -28.34 -9.24
N PHE A 52 19.72 -29.33 -8.63
CA PHE A 52 18.57 -29.11 -7.75
C PHE A 52 18.85 -28.14 -6.58
N SER A 53 19.94 -28.35 -5.85
CA SER A 53 20.30 -27.46 -4.72
C SER A 53 20.59 -26.03 -5.18
N ARG A 54 21.18 -25.86 -6.36
CA ARG A 54 21.42 -24.54 -6.96
C ARG A 54 20.12 -23.88 -7.41
N LEU A 55 19.21 -24.65 -7.99
CA LEU A 55 17.87 -24.15 -8.36
C LEU A 55 17.07 -23.75 -7.13
N MET A 56 17.10 -24.55 -6.06
CA MET A 56 16.41 -24.20 -4.80
C MET A 56 16.99 -22.93 -4.17
N LEU A 57 18.32 -22.78 -4.16
CA LEU A 57 18.95 -21.54 -3.69
C LEU A 57 18.53 -20.34 -4.57
N GLY A 58 18.53 -20.53 -5.89
CA GLY A 58 18.07 -19.48 -6.82
C GLY A 58 16.63 -19.08 -6.59
N LEU A 59 15.74 -20.03 -6.37
CA LEU A 59 14.34 -19.79 -6.03
C LEU A 59 14.19 -19.04 -4.70
N GLN A 60 14.92 -19.47 -3.65
CA GLN A 60 14.91 -18.79 -2.34
C GLN A 60 15.37 -17.32 -2.46
N LEU A 61 16.47 -17.07 -3.20
CA LEU A 61 16.95 -15.72 -3.47
C LEU A 61 15.91 -14.88 -4.23
N SER A 62 15.27 -15.45 -5.24
CA SER A 62 14.23 -14.75 -6.01
C SER A 62 13.03 -14.39 -5.13
N ILE A 63 12.54 -15.32 -4.31
CA ILE A 63 11.42 -15.08 -3.36
C ILE A 63 11.82 -14.02 -2.33
N ALA A 64 13.05 -14.06 -1.81
CA ALA A 64 13.54 -13.06 -0.88
C ALA A 64 13.55 -11.66 -1.51
N ILE A 65 13.99 -11.52 -2.77
CA ILE A 65 13.95 -10.24 -3.48
C ILE A 65 12.50 -9.78 -3.68
N ILE A 66 11.61 -10.67 -4.14
CA ILE A 66 10.18 -10.35 -4.33
C ILE A 66 9.56 -9.81 -3.04
N THR A 67 9.78 -10.49 -1.92
CA THR A 67 9.18 -10.07 -0.63
C THR A 67 9.76 -8.77 -0.10
N VAL A 68 11.06 -8.51 -0.30
CA VAL A 68 11.69 -7.24 0.08
C VAL A 68 11.18 -6.10 -0.80
N VAL A 69 11.08 -6.30 -2.13
CA VAL A 69 10.50 -5.31 -3.06
C VAL A 69 9.09 -4.94 -2.65
N ALA A 70 8.23 -5.94 -2.40
CA ALA A 70 6.85 -5.70 -1.98
C ALA A 70 6.79 -4.95 -0.64
N GLY A 71 7.59 -5.35 0.35
CA GLY A 71 7.64 -4.68 1.65
C GLY A 71 8.02 -3.20 1.56
N ILE A 72 9.05 -2.88 0.76
CA ILE A 72 9.48 -1.49 0.54
C ILE A 72 8.41 -0.71 -0.23
N ALA A 73 7.84 -1.30 -1.29
CA ALA A 73 6.85 -0.61 -2.12
C ALA A 73 5.57 -0.29 -1.34
N PHE A 74 5.04 -1.24 -0.55
CA PHE A 74 3.87 -0.98 0.31
C PHE A 74 4.17 0.02 1.44
N ALA A 75 5.37 0.01 2.01
CA ALA A 75 5.77 1.02 2.99
C ALA A 75 5.80 2.43 2.36
N ARG A 76 6.36 2.55 1.15
CA ARG A 76 6.36 3.81 0.38
C ARG A 76 4.95 4.22 -0.04
N ASN A 77 4.12 3.27 -0.43
CA ASN A 77 2.73 3.56 -0.76
C ASN A 77 1.96 4.10 0.44
N GLY A 78 2.16 3.57 1.64
CA GLY A 78 1.58 4.12 2.86
C GLY A 78 2.01 5.58 3.11
N GLU A 79 3.30 5.89 2.94
CA GLU A 79 3.79 7.26 3.07
C GLU A 79 3.21 8.21 2.00
N TYR A 80 3.09 7.74 0.75
CA TYR A 80 2.43 8.46 -0.34
C TYR A 80 0.97 8.76 0.00
N GLN A 81 0.22 7.77 0.47
CA GLN A 81 -1.20 7.92 0.83
C GLN A 81 -1.42 8.85 2.00
N ARG A 82 -0.52 8.82 2.99
CA ARG A 82 -0.57 9.72 4.14
C ARG A 82 -0.41 11.19 3.74
N ASN A 83 0.42 11.46 2.73
CA ASN A 83 0.74 12.82 2.26
C ASN A 83 -0.03 13.19 0.99
N TYR A 84 -1.04 12.41 0.62
CA TYR A 84 -1.81 12.64 -0.60
C TYR A 84 -2.61 13.95 -0.50
N ASP A 85 -2.52 14.80 -1.53
CA ASP A 85 -3.34 16.00 -1.65
C ASP A 85 -4.71 15.65 -2.23
N PHE A 86 -5.73 15.61 -1.40
CA PHE A 86 -7.09 15.34 -1.81
C PHE A 86 -7.73 16.50 -2.57
N GLY A 87 -7.08 17.68 -2.64
CA GLY A 87 -7.62 18.87 -3.30
C GLY A 87 -8.57 19.70 -2.42
N TYR A 88 -8.70 19.36 -1.13
CA TYR A 88 -9.47 20.09 -0.11
C TYR A 88 -8.81 19.98 1.28
N ASN A 89 -9.30 20.76 2.24
CA ASN A 89 -8.73 20.79 3.59
C ASN A 89 -9.17 19.58 4.42
N ILE A 90 -8.24 18.63 4.66
CA ILE A 90 -8.48 17.45 5.51
C ILE A 90 -7.97 17.62 6.93
N GLU A 91 -6.93 18.43 7.14
CA GLU A 91 -6.21 18.50 8.42
C GLU A 91 -6.94 19.33 9.47
N ASN A 92 -7.59 20.43 9.04
CA ASN A 92 -8.17 21.42 9.95
C ASN A 92 -9.71 21.36 9.97
N THR A 93 -10.27 20.23 9.55
CA THR A 93 -11.71 20.06 9.39
C THR A 93 -12.22 18.89 10.21
N MET A 94 -13.36 19.09 10.86
CA MET A 94 -14.14 18.06 11.54
C MET A 94 -15.61 18.15 11.12
N GLY A 95 -16.35 17.07 11.32
CA GLY A 95 -17.78 17.07 11.04
C GLY A 95 -18.59 16.39 12.14
N LEU A 96 -19.87 16.75 12.18
CA LEU A 96 -20.89 16.13 13.03
C LEU A 96 -22.02 15.64 12.14
N THR A 97 -22.46 14.41 12.37
CA THR A 97 -23.55 13.78 11.60
C THR A 97 -24.83 13.68 12.45
N PHE A 98 -25.96 14.01 11.88
CA PHE A 98 -27.27 13.89 12.53
C PHE A 98 -28.31 13.26 11.63
N SER A 99 -29.27 12.58 12.25
CA SER A 99 -30.27 11.78 11.53
C SER A 99 -31.33 12.62 10.84
N ASP A 100 -31.58 13.83 11.38
CA ASP A 100 -32.60 14.75 10.87
C ASP A 100 -32.08 16.20 10.88
N SER A 101 -32.55 17.00 9.95
CA SER A 101 -32.09 18.36 9.74
C SER A 101 -32.50 19.35 10.87
N SER A 102 -33.41 18.98 11.77
CA SER A 102 -33.89 19.84 12.83
C SER A 102 -32.78 20.23 13.82
N GLY A 103 -31.80 19.37 13.97
CA GLY A 103 -30.64 19.61 14.83
C GLY A 103 -29.60 20.59 14.25
N TYR A 104 -29.65 20.91 12.96
CA TYR A 104 -28.62 21.70 12.31
C TYR A 104 -28.50 23.14 12.87
N VAL A 105 -29.60 23.90 12.86
CA VAL A 105 -29.57 25.31 13.25
C VAL A 105 -29.19 25.53 14.71
N PRO A 106 -29.77 24.79 15.70
CA PRO A 106 -29.32 24.88 17.07
C PRO A 106 -27.84 24.57 17.26
N LEU A 107 -27.38 23.49 16.65
CA LEU A 107 -25.98 23.04 16.74
C LEU A 107 -25.04 24.07 16.11
N LYS A 108 -25.34 24.57 14.90
CA LYS A 108 -24.57 25.62 14.23
C LYS A 108 -24.39 26.85 15.10
N ASN A 109 -25.48 27.32 15.74
CA ASN A 109 -25.44 28.51 16.56
C ASN A 109 -24.57 28.36 17.81
N GLU A 110 -24.59 27.19 18.45
CA GLU A 110 -23.71 26.92 19.59
C GLU A 110 -22.24 26.69 19.15
N MET A 111 -22.03 26.01 18.06
CA MET A 111 -20.66 25.79 17.54
C MET A 111 -20.00 27.08 17.09
N ALA A 112 -20.76 28.02 16.54
CA ALA A 112 -20.25 29.35 16.14
C ALA A 112 -19.71 30.19 17.30
N LYS A 113 -20.11 29.89 18.54
CA LYS A 113 -19.64 30.59 19.76
C LYS A 113 -18.30 30.03 20.27
N ILE A 114 -17.87 28.89 19.77
CA ILE A 114 -16.67 28.22 20.28
C ILE A 114 -15.44 28.95 19.73
N PRO A 115 -14.51 29.42 20.60
CA PRO A 115 -13.25 29.98 20.15
C PRO A 115 -12.42 28.95 19.35
N GLY A 116 -11.80 29.41 18.27
CA GLY A 116 -11.01 28.53 17.35
C GLY A 116 -11.81 28.07 16.12
N VAL A 117 -13.15 28.17 16.13
CA VAL A 117 -13.96 27.90 14.94
C VAL A 117 -13.78 29.04 13.93
N GLN A 118 -13.39 28.70 12.70
CA GLN A 118 -13.15 29.66 11.63
C GLN A 118 -14.29 29.72 10.61
N SER A 119 -14.87 28.57 10.29
CA SER A 119 -15.97 28.46 9.35
C SER A 119 -16.84 27.25 9.67
N ILE A 120 -18.15 27.38 9.37
CA ILE A 120 -19.13 26.30 9.55
C ILE A 120 -19.98 26.20 8.30
N ALA A 121 -20.16 25.00 7.79
CA ALA A 121 -21.04 24.73 6.68
C ALA A 121 -21.97 23.55 6.99
N GLY A 122 -23.22 23.65 6.50
CA GLY A 122 -24.12 22.52 6.46
C GLY A 122 -24.06 21.81 5.12
N THR A 123 -24.35 20.55 5.11
CA THR A 123 -24.47 19.79 3.86
C THR A 123 -25.35 18.55 4.05
N ARG A 124 -26.03 18.13 2.97
CA ARG A 124 -26.78 16.88 2.98
C ARG A 124 -25.85 15.69 2.73
N ASN A 125 -24.94 15.85 1.79
CA ASN A 125 -23.92 14.86 1.42
C ASN A 125 -22.55 15.43 1.76
N HIS A 126 -21.64 14.59 2.20
CA HIS A 126 -20.30 15.06 2.56
C HIS A 126 -19.22 14.19 1.94
N ILE A 127 -18.13 14.83 1.52
CA ILE A 127 -16.93 14.21 0.97
C ILE A 127 -16.47 13.08 1.89
N ALA A 128 -16.19 11.90 1.33
CA ALA A 128 -15.79 10.66 2.00
C ALA A 128 -16.88 9.93 2.80
N PHE A 129 -18.06 10.52 2.97
CA PHE A 129 -19.12 9.90 3.80
C PHE A 129 -20.38 9.57 3.01
N SER A 130 -20.83 10.47 2.16
CA SER A 130 -22.01 10.21 1.34
C SER A 130 -22.05 11.09 0.10
N PHE A 131 -22.30 10.49 -1.00
CA PHE A 131 -22.71 11.13 -2.25
C PHE A 131 -23.71 10.22 -2.94
N ARG A 132 -24.40 10.75 -3.91
CA ARG A 132 -25.39 10.01 -4.66
C ARG A 132 -24.94 9.93 -6.12
N ASN A 133 -24.82 8.74 -6.63
CA ASN A 133 -24.56 8.54 -8.04
C ASN A 133 -25.76 9.06 -8.84
N ALA A 134 -25.50 9.89 -9.82
CA ALA A 134 -26.47 10.45 -10.73
C ALA A 134 -25.96 10.42 -12.16
N VAL A 135 -26.89 10.53 -13.11
CA VAL A 135 -26.56 10.70 -14.52
C VAL A 135 -26.77 12.15 -14.91
N ALA A 136 -25.68 12.80 -15.30
CA ALA A 136 -25.69 14.14 -15.86
C ALA A 136 -25.85 14.05 -17.39
N GLU A 137 -26.83 14.76 -17.95
CA GLU A 137 -27.10 14.76 -19.39
C GLU A 137 -26.91 16.18 -19.95
N ALA A 138 -26.08 16.32 -20.97
CA ALA A 138 -25.90 17.57 -21.69
C ALA A 138 -25.48 17.27 -23.15
N GLU A 139 -25.98 18.07 -24.11
CA GLU A 139 -25.60 17.96 -25.52
C GLU A 139 -25.69 16.52 -26.06
N GLN A 140 -26.77 15.79 -25.69
CA GLN A 140 -27.04 14.38 -26.04
C GLN A 140 -26.04 13.36 -25.44
N MET A 141 -25.13 13.80 -24.58
CA MET A 141 -24.21 12.92 -23.84
C MET A 141 -24.74 12.65 -22.44
N LYS A 142 -24.54 11.41 -21.97
CA LYS A 142 -24.82 10.98 -20.59
C LYS A 142 -23.52 10.62 -19.89
N LYS A 143 -23.31 11.18 -18.69
CA LYS A 143 -22.12 10.93 -17.87
C LYS A 143 -22.53 10.62 -16.45
N GLU A 144 -21.92 9.60 -15.85
CA GLU A 144 -22.07 9.33 -14.44
C GLU A 144 -21.31 10.38 -13.62
N THR A 145 -21.87 10.79 -12.51
CA THR A 145 -21.29 11.81 -11.62
C THR A 145 -21.75 11.59 -10.20
N ASP A 146 -20.89 11.88 -9.25
CA ASP A 146 -21.28 12.04 -7.86
C ASP A 146 -22.03 13.34 -7.68
N PHE A 147 -23.23 13.27 -7.12
CA PHE A 147 -24.09 14.42 -6.94
C PHE A 147 -24.24 14.77 -5.46
N MET A 148 -23.93 16.00 -5.11
CA MET A 148 -23.94 16.49 -3.73
C MET A 148 -24.87 17.69 -3.57
N GLU A 149 -25.57 17.74 -2.43
CA GLU A 149 -26.37 18.88 -2.01
C GLU A 149 -25.65 19.59 -0.85
N VAL A 150 -25.08 20.78 -1.12
CA VAL A 150 -24.19 21.50 -0.20
C VAL A 150 -24.78 22.86 0.21
N GLY A 151 -24.43 23.34 1.39
CA GLY A 151 -24.80 24.64 1.87
C GLY A 151 -23.88 25.75 1.37
N ARG A 152 -24.30 27.02 1.63
CA ARG A 152 -23.63 28.23 1.11
C ARG A 152 -22.13 28.33 1.39
N ASP A 153 -21.69 27.92 2.57
CA ASP A 153 -20.31 28.11 3.02
C ASP A 153 -19.44 26.86 2.80
N TYR A 154 -19.98 25.84 2.11
CA TYR A 154 -19.32 24.52 2.00
C TYR A 154 -18.01 24.59 1.21
N ILE A 155 -18.02 25.27 0.06
CA ILE A 155 -16.84 25.44 -0.79
C ILE A 155 -15.71 26.13 -0.03
N LYS A 156 -16.04 27.19 0.71
CA LYS A 156 -15.11 27.94 1.55
C LYS A 156 -14.58 27.11 2.73
N THR A 157 -15.48 26.43 3.45
CA THR A 157 -15.13 25.61 4.63
C THR A 157 -14.22 24.44 4.26
N MET A 158 -14.49 23.79 3.14
CA MET A 158 -13.65 22.70 2.61
C MET A 158 -12.43 23.20 1.82
N GLN A 159 -12.30 24.53 1.62
CA GLN A 159 -11.22 25.15 0.83
C GLN A 159 -11.12 24.60 -0.59
N LEU A 160 -12.26 24.25 -1.20
CA LEU A 160 -12.30 23.83 -2.60
C LEU A 160 -11.95 25.02 -3.50
N LYS A 161 -11.10 24.78 -4.52
CA LYS A 161 -10.58 25.82 -5.38
C LYS A 161 -11.40 25.93 -6.67
N LEU A 162 -11.88 27.12 -7.00
CA LEU A 162 -12.50 27.38 -8.30
C LEU A 162 -11.44 27.41 -9.41
N ALA A 163 -11.74 26.78 -10.54
CA ALA A 163 -10.96 26.85 -11.77
C ALA A 163 -11.52 27.93 -12.70
N ALA A 164 -12.86 28.11 -12.71
CA ALA A 164 -13.54 29.16 -13.47
C ALA A 164 -14.89 29.49 -12.82
N GLY A 165 -15.44 30.67 -13.14
CA GLY A 165 -16.74 31.11 -12.65
C GLY A 165 -16.72 31.60 -11.21
N ARG A 166 -17.81 31.35 -10.48
CA ARG A 166 -18.03 31.78 -9.11
C ARG A 166 -18.63 30.70 -8.23
N ASP A 167 -18.61 30.92 -6.92
CA ASP A 167 -19.36 30.14 -5.94
C ASP A 167 -20.85 30.47 -5.98
N PHE A 168 -21.65 29.70 -5.24
CA PHE A 168 -23.08 29.92 -5.10
C PHE A 168 -23.40 31.28 -4.47
N ASP A 169 -24.38 31.98 -5.01
CA ASP A 169 -25.02 33.16 -4.38
C ASP A 169 -26.25 32.73 -3.58
N ALA A 170 -26.07 32.45 -2.31
CA ALA A 170 -27.15 31.99 -1.44
C ALA A 170 -28.19 33.07 -1.08
N THR A 171 -28.03 34.30 -1.57
CA THR A 171 -29.02 35.35 -1.44
C THR A 171 -30.10 35.27 -2.50
N SER A 172 -29.81 34.59 -3.63
CA SER A 172 -30.70 34.39 -4.74
C SER A 172 -31.50 33.08 -4.58
N GLU A 173 -32.82 33.18 -4.52
CA GLU A 173 -33.72 32.03 -4.51
C GLU A 173 -33.58 31.14 -5.76
N ALA A 174 -33.28 31.73 -6.90
CA ALA A 174 -33.08 31.02 -8.14
C ALA A 174 -31.86 30.05 -8.11
N GLU A 175 -30.86 30.36 -7.30
CA GLU A 175 -29.65 29.51 -7.18
C GLU A 175 -29.96 28.13 -6.55
N TYR A 176 -30.90 28.07 -5.62
CA TYR A 176 -31.30 26.80 -5.01
C TYR A 176 -31.96 25.82 -6.00
N SER A 177 -32.53 26.34 -7.09
CA SER A 177 -33.21 25.53 -8.08
C SER A 177 -32.38 25.28 -9.35
N ASN A 178 -31.52 26.24 -9.72
CA ASN A 178 -30.96 26.30 -11.07
C ASN A 178 -29.44 26.30 -11.12
N ALA A 179 -28.73 26.55 -10.01
CA ALA A 179 -27.28 26.65 -10.03
C ALA A 179 -26.59 25.29 -9.81
N LEU A 180 -25.51 25.07 -10.52
CA LEU A 180 -24.65 23.88 -10.41
C LEU A 180 -23.17 24.28 -10.42
N LEU A 181 -22.40 23.73 -9.50
CA LEU A 181 -20.94 23.68 -9.57
C LEU A 181 -20.54 22.29 -10.06
N ILE A 182 -19.55 22.23 -10.95
CA ILE A 182 -19.05 20.96 -11.49
C ILE A 182 -17.52 20.91 -11.36
N THR A 183 -16.95 19.71 -11.28
CA THR A 183 -15.50 19.53 -11.33
C THR A 183 -14.95 19.66 -12.75
N GLN A 184 -13.64 19.95 -12.88
CA GLN A 184 -12.95 19.99 -14.17
C GLN A 184 -13.14 18.67 -14.92
N LYS A 185 -13.09 17.55 -14.21
CA LYS A 185 -13.30 16.21 -14.79
C LYS A 185 -14.68 16.06 -15.43
N LEU A 186 -15.75 16.53 -14.78
CA LEU A 186 -17.09 16.47 -15.36
C LEU A 186 -17.20 17.38 -16.61
N ALA A 187 -16.64 18.59 -16.55
CA ALA A 187 -16.59 19.48 -17.72
C ALA A 187 -15.83 18.83 -18.88
N ALA A 188 -14.67 18.24 -18.62
CA ALA A 188 -13.87 17.54 -19.64
C ALA A 188 -14.58 16.31 -20.23
N GLN A 189 -15.39 15.58 -19.45
CA GLN A 189 -16.19 14.46 -19.97
C GLN A 189 -17.27 14.90 -20.98
N PHE A 190 -17.74 16.14 -20.89
CA PHE A 190 -18.62 16.75 -21.88
C PHE A 190 -17.86 17.46 -23.02
N GLY A 191 -16.51 17.41 -23.01
CA GLY A 191 -15.67 18.07 -24.01
C GLY A 191 -15.53 19.57 -23.80
N TRP A 192 -15.91 20.12 -22.64
CA TRP A 192 -15.84 21.54 -22.34
C TRP A 192 -14.55 21.91 -21.60
N LYS A 193 -13.96 23.03 -21.99
CA LYS A 193 -12.97 23.71 -21.16
C LYS A 193 -13.67 24.44 -19.99
N GLU A 194 -12.93 24.74 -18.93
CA GLU A 194 -13.53 25.29 -17.69
C GLU A 194 -14.39 26.56 -17.94
N LYS A 195 -13.89 27.49 -18.77
CA LYS A 195 -14.63 28.71 -19.10
C LYS A 195 -15.81 28.48 -20.04
N GLU A 196 -15.70 27.48 -20.93
CA GLU A 196 -16.76 27.11 -21.87
C GLU A 196 -17.94 26.40 -21.19
N ALA A 197 -17.68 25.76 -20.04
CA ALA A 197 -18.70 25.11 -19.24
C ALA A 197 -19.66 26.12 -18.57
N LEU A 198 -19.22 27.35 -18.34
CA LEU A 198 -20.03 28.37 -17.68
C LEU A 198 -21.28 28.72 -18.49
N GLY A 199 -22.43 28.71 -17.84
CA GLY A 199 -23.73 28.93 -18.45
C GLY A 199 -24.32 27.74 -19.23
N LYS A 200 -23.56 26.67 -19.42
CA LYS A 200 -24.08 25.42 -20.01
C LYS A 200 -25.15 24.80 -19.11
N ARG A 201 -26.12 24.14 -19.73
CA ARG A 201 -27.22 23.48 -19.02
C ARG A 201 -26.98 21.98 -18.93
N ILE A 202 -27.11 21.44 -17.73
CA ILE A 202 -26.99 20.01 -17.43
C ILE A 202 -28.31 19.55 -16.83
N PHE A 203 -28.84 18.43 -17.33
CA PHE A 203 -30.04 17.79 -16.80
C PHE A 203 -29.61 16.68 -15.82
N ILE A 204 -30.09 16.76 -14.57
CA ILE A 204 -29.86 15.77 -13.52
C ILE A 204 -31.17 15.61 -12.74
N ASP A 205 -31.62 14.37 -12.51
CA ASP A 205 -32.79 14.04 -11.68
C ASP A 205 -34.07 14.83 -12.05
N SER A 206 -34.40 14.86 -13.32
CA SER A 206 -35.59 15.53 -13.83
C SER A 206 -35.57 17.07 -13.71
N ALA A 207 -34.40 17.68 -13.47
CA ALA A 207 -34.22 19.12 -13.40
C ALA A 207 -33.07 19.61 -14.26
N TYR A 208 -33.19 20.83 -14.79
CA TYR A 208 -32.12 21.51 -15.52
C TYR A 208 -31.39 22.47 -14.58
N TYR A 209 -30.07 22.39 -14.60
CA TYR A 209 -29.17 23.28 -13.85
C TYR A 209 -28.26 24.02 -14.81
N SER A 210 -27.93 25.27 -14.50
CA SER A 210 -26.91 26.06 -15.20
C SER A 210 -25.59 26.01 -14.43
N VAL A 211 -24.51 25.74 -15.11
CA VAL A 211 -23.16 25.72 -14.51
C VAL A 211 -22.76 27.16 -14.17
N VAL A 212 -22.61 27.47 -12.88
CA VAL A 212 -22.20 28.80 -12.40
C VAL A 212 -20.69 28.87 -12.08
N GLY A 213 -20.06 27.72 -11.88
CA GLY A 213 -18.63 27.63 -11.65
C GLY A 213 -18.09 26.22 -11.86
N VAL A 214 -16.81 26.16 -12.11
CA VAL A 214 -16.03 24.93 -12.24
C VAL A 214 -15.00 24.87 -11.10
N ILE A 215 -15.06 23.78 -10.33
CA ILE A 215 -14.16 23.51 -9.22
C ILE A 215 -12.97 22.69 -9.77
N LYS A 216 -11.75 22.95 -9.28
CA LYS A 216 -10.61 22.07 -9.54
C LYS A 216 -10.93 20.65 -9.07
N ASP A 217 -10.40 19.67 -9.76
CA ASP A 217 -10.59 18.28 -9.36
C ASP A 217 -10.08 18.07 -7.93
N PHE A 218 -10.85 17.34 -7.17
CA PHE A 218 -10.54 16.90 -5.82
C PHE A 218 -10.99 15.45 -5.67
N HIS A 219 -10.37 14.71 -4.77
CA HIS A 219 -10.70 13.30 -4.58
C HIS A 219 -11.86 13.17 -3.56
N PRO A 220 -13.09 12.82 -4.01
CA PRO A 220 -14.26 12.85 -3.13
C PRO A 220 -14.34 11.65 -2.18
N ASP A 221 -13.59 10.58 -2.41
CA ASP A 221 -13.69 9.30 -1.73
C ASP A 221 -12.32 8.77 -1.27
N HIS A 222 -12.28 7.53 -0.79
CA HIS A 222 -11.05 6.84 -0.38
C HIS A 222 -10.14 6.51 -1.58
N LEU A 223 -8.84 6.41 -1.35
CA LEU A 223 -7.84 6.10 -2.40
C LEU A 223 -7.97 4.68 -2.99
N PHE A 224 -8.92 3.88 -2.50
CA PHE A 224 -9.31 2.60 -3.10
C PHE A 224 -10.14 2.80 -4.37
N ASN A 225 -10.81 3.95 -4.50
CA ASN A 225 -11.67 4.29 -5.62
C ASN A 225 -10.96 5.27 -6.59
N PRO A 226 -11.34 5.28 -7.87
CA PRO A 226 -10.81 6.26 -8.81
C PRO A 226 -11.34 7.66 -8.45
N LEU A 227 -10.65 8.68 -8.94
CA LEU A 227 -11.17 10.05 -8.88
C LEU A 227 -12.45 10.11 -9.72
N GLU A 228 -13.60 10.42 -9.11
CA GLU A 228 -14.87 10.51 -9.80
C GLU A 228 -15.24 11.98 -10.10
N PRO A 229 -16.02 12.25 -11.18
CA PRO A 229 -16.52 13.58 -11.44
C PRO A 229 -17.61 13.94 -10.42
N VAL A 230 -17.65 15.21 -10.01
CA VAL A 230 -18.61 15.67 -8.99
C VAL A 230 -19.42 16.85 -9.53
N ALA A 231 -20.71 16.82 -9.26
CA ALA A 231 -21.64 17.93 -9.44
C ALA A 231 -22.25 18.31 -8.09
N MET A 232 -22.28 19.60 -7.77
CA MET A 232 -22.82 20.12 -6.51
C MET A 232 -23.92 21.12 -6.78
N LYS A 233 -25.05 20.99 -6.05
CA LYS A 233 -26.11 22.00 -6.04
C LYS A 233 -26.24 22.63 -4.66
N LEU A 234 -26.74 23.86 -4.63
CA LEU A 234 -27.07 24.56 -3.38
C LEU A 234 -28.32 23.95 -2.71
N ALA A 235 -28.24 23.67 -1.42
CA ALA A 235 -29.34 23.14 -0.63
C ALA A 235 -29.65 24.03 0.59
N ARG A 236 -30.90 23.94 1.09
CA ARG A 236 -31.37 24.67 2.26
C ARG A 236 -31.06 23.93 3.55
N ASP A 237 -31.03 24.67 4.66
CA ASP A 237 -30.67 24.17 6.00
C ASP A 237 -31.57 23.00 6.47
N ASN A 238 -32.84 22.97 6.01
CA ASN A 238 -33.79 21.89 6.36
C ASN A 238 -33.49 20.53 5.69
N ARG A 239 -32.41 20.43 4.91
CA ARG A 239 -31.99 19.19 4.24
C ARG A 239 -30.64 18.67 4.74
N PHE A 240 -29.95 19.43 5.59
CA PHE A 240 -28.60 19.06 6.02
C PHE A 240 -28.59 17.89 7.00
N GLN A 241 -27.61 17.02 6.83
CA GLN A 241 -27.34 15.88 7.68
C GLN A 241 -25.92 15.92 8.28
N PHE A 242 -25.11 16.87 7.81
CA PHE A 242 -23.76 17.11 8.30
C PHE A 242 -23.58 18.58 8.64
N LEU A 243 -22.88 18.81 9.74
CA LEU A 243 -22.32 20.11 10.09
C LEU A 243 -20.79 19.99 10.02
N ILE A 244 -20.20 20.72 9.10
CA ILE A 244 -18.75 20.72 8.86
C ILE A 244 -18.16 21.97 9.48
N ILE A 245 -17.08 21.80 10.22
CA ILE A 245 -16.42 22.85 10.98
C ILE A 245 -14.96 22.90 10.57
N GLN A 246 -14.51 24.05 10.12
CA GLN A 246 -13.10 24.37 9.99
C GLN A 246 -12.63 25.09 11.24
N ALA A 247 -11.52 24.63 11.83
CA ALA A 247 -10.90 25.26 12.98
C ALA A 247 -9.41 25.50 12.70
N LYS A 248 -8.71 26.22 13.58
CA LYS A 248 -7.26 26.26 13.54
C LYS A 248 -6.70 24.90 13.93
N ALA A 249 -5.55 24.49 13.37
CA ALA A 249 -4.92 23.21 13.65
C ALA A 249 -4.70 22.96 15.16
N GLU A 250 -4.23 23.99 15.85
CA GLU A 250 -3.97 23.98 17.31
C GLU A 250 -5.25 23.85 18.16
N ASP A 251 -6.39 24.33 17.65
CA ASP A 251 -7.66 24.35 18.35
C ASP A 251 -8.56 23.16 18.02
N LEU A 252 -8.30 22.41 16.96
CA LEU A 252 -9.21 21.39 16.42
C LEU A 252 -9.64 20.35 17.46
N THR A 253 -8.69 19.86 18.26
CA THR A 253 -8.98 18.89 19.33
C THR A 253 -9.85 19.50 20.44
N SER A 254 -9.60 20.75 20.80
CA SER A 254 -10.38 21.48 21.78
C SER A 254 -11.80 21.76 21.27
N VAL A 255 -11.93 22.17 20.00
CA VAL A 255 -13.23 22.37 19.34
C VAL A 255 -14.03 21.07 19.30
N TYR A 256 -13.37 19.95 18.98
CA TYR A 256 -14.00 18.63 18.97
C TYR A 256 -14.52 18.22 20.35
N ALA A 257 -13.74 18.43 21.41
CA ALA A 257 -14.16 18.15 22.78
C ALA A 257 -15.39 19.00 23.18
N LYS A 258 -15.34 20.30 22.91
CA LYS A 258 -16.48 21.22 23.17
C LYS A 258 -17.69 20.84 22.32
N ALA A 259 -17.52 20.42 21.08
CA ALA A 259 -18.60 19.93 20.23
C ALA A 259 -19.34 18.75 20.86
N LYS A 260 -18.58 17.83 21.49
CA LYS A 260 -19.15 16.70 22.23
C LYS A 260 -19.97 17.13 23.42
N ASP A 261 -19.54 18.15 24.16
CA ASP A 261 -20.29 18.70 25.29
C ASP A 261 -21.57 19.43 24.85
N VAL A 262 -21.47 20.25 23.81
CA VAL A 262 -22.64 20.91 23.18
C VAL A 262 -23.63 19.88 22.66
N TRP A 263 -23.15 18.85 21.99
CA TRP A 263 -24.00 17.74 21.51
C TRP A 263 -24.78 17.08 22.64
N LYS A 264 -24.11 16.78 23.76
CA LYS A 264 -24.73 16.15 24.92
C LYS A 264 -25.79 17.00 25.56
N GLN A 265 -25.62 18.34 25.52
CA GLN A 265 -26.61 19.28 26.01
C GLN A 265 -27.85 19.38 25.11
N LEU A 266 -27.63 19.42 23.78
CA LEU A 266 -28.72 19.57 22.80
C LEU A 266 -29.42 18.25 22.52
N PHE A 267 -28.71 17.15 22.55
CA PHE A 267 -29.18 15.81 22.17
C PHE A 267 -28.83 14.73 23.19
N PRO A 268 -29.33 14.83 24.44
CA PRO A 268 -28.90 13.94 25.52
C PRO A 268 -29.16 12.46 25.29
N LEU A 269 -30.13 12.12 24.41
CA LEU A 269 -30.53 10.75 24.08
C LEU A 269 -29.89 10.22 22.77
N LYS A 270 -29.15 11.07 22.03
CA LYS A 270 -28.51 10.65 20.76
C LYS A 270 -27.01 10.46 20.97
N PRO A 271 -26.43 9.38 20.45
CA PRO A 271 -24.99 9.20 20.51
C PRO A 271 -24.27 10.33 19.75
N PHE A 272 -23.10 10.71 20.25
CA PHE A 272 -22.27 11.70 19.56
C PHE A 272 -21.62 11.06 18.33
N ASN A 273 -21.88 11.63 17.17
CA ASN A 273 -21.35 11.18 15.90
C ASN A 273 -20.47 12.27 15.27
N GLY A 274 -19.32 12.50 15.88
CA GLY A 274 -18.29 13.40 15.37
C GLY A 274 -17.16 12.63 14.70
N PHE A 275 -16.54 13.23 13.69
CA PHE A 275 -15.39 12.69 12.97
C PHE A 275 -14.39 13.77 12.61
N TYR A 276 -13.13 13.39 12.43
CA TYR A 276 -12.11 14.24 11.83
C TYR A 276 -12.02 13.94 10.33
N GLN A 277 -11.89 14.97 9.50
CA GLN A 277 -11.83 14.78 8.04
C GLN A 277 -10.59 14.01 7.58
N ASN A 278 -9.48 14.13 8.29
CA ASN A 278 -8.25 13.40 7.96
C ASN A 278 -8.35 11.88 8.19
N GLN A 279 -9.43 11.38 8.79
CA GLN A 279 -9.67 9.94 8.91
C GLN A 279 -9.87 9.25 7.55
N ILE A 280 -10.20 10.01 6.49
CA ILE A 280 -10.39 9.47 5.15
C ILE A 280 -9.13 8.75 4.62
N ASN A 281 -7.94 9.26 4.91
CA ASN A 281 -6.70 8.65 4.44
C ASN A 281 -6.11 7.60 5.40
N VAL A 282 -6.61 7.54 6.65
CA VAL A 282 -6.10 6.62 7.67
C VAL A 282 -6.33 5.17 7.26
N GLU A 283 -7.47 4.83 6.70
CA GLU A 283 -7.79 3.46 6.32
C GLU A 283 -6.86 2.95 5.20
N ALA A 284 -6.64 3.74 4.15
CA ALA A 284 -5.72 3.40 3.08
C ALA A 284 -4.26 3.28 3.58
N PHE A 285 -3.83 4.23 4.42
CA PHE A 285 -2.52 4.20 5.06
C PHE A 285 -2.33 2.96 5.94
N GLU A 286 -3.27 2.66 6.85
CA GLU A 286 -3.18 1.49 7.73
C GLU A 286 -3.23 0.18 6.94
N THR A 287 -3.99 0.10 5.86
CA THR A 287 -4.01 -1.05 4.95
C THR A 287 -2.64 -1.25 4.32
N SER A 288 -2.04 -0.21 3.74
CA SER A 288 -0.69 -0.28 3.17
C SER A 288 0.36 -0.65 4.20
N LYS A 289 0.30 -0.08 5.38
CA LYS A 289 1.20 -0.35 6.51
C LYS A 289 1.09 -1.81 6.98
N ASN A 290 -0.13 -2.33 7.11
CA ASN A 290 -0.35 -3.72 7.52
C ASN A 290 0.19 -4.71 6.49
N ILE A 291 -0.03 -4.45 5.20
CA ILE A 291 0.54 -5.24 4.10
C ILE A 291 2.07 -5.16 4.13
N ALA A 292 2.65 -3.97 4.33
CA ALA A 292 4.10 -3.80 4.45
C ALA A 292 4.69 -4.59 5.63
N ILE A 293 3.99 -4.64 6.77
CA ILE A 293 4.41 -5.44 7.95
C ILE A 293 4.40 -6.94 7.62
N ILE A 294 3.39 -7.43 6.92
CA ILE A 294 3.30 -8.84 6.48
C ILE A 294 4.49 -9.17 5.57
N PHE A 295 4.75 -8.35 4.55
CA PHE A 295 5.90 -8.56 3.65
C PHE A 295 7.24 -8.42 4.36
N LYS A 296 7.37 -7.54 5.34
CA LYS A 296 8.56 -7.43 6.19
C LYS A 296 8.87 -8.75 6.90
N TRP A 297 7.87 -9.40 7.49
CA TRP A 297 8.08 -10.70 8.14
C TRP A 297 8.39 -11.80 7.15
N PHE A 298 7.73 -11.84 6.00
CA PHE A 298 8.08 -12.77 4.91
C PHE A 298 9.51 -12.54 4.41
N ALA A 299 9.94 -11.30 4.26
CA ALA A 299 11.31 -10.97 3.88
C ALA A 299 12.33 -11.47 4.90
N ILE A 300 12.10 -11.25 6.20
CA ILE A 300 12.99 -11.73 7.28
C ILE A 300 13.12 -13.27 7.21
N VAL A 301 12.00 -13.99 7.13
CA VAL A 301 12.01 -15.45 7.04
C VAL A 301 12.73 -15.94 5.77
N SER A 302 12.42 -15.31 4.62
CA SER A 302 13.06 -15.66 3.35
C SER A 302 14.56 -15.41 3.35
N ILE A 303 15.02 -14.31 3.97
CA ILE A 303 16.43 -13.97 4.14
C ILE A 303 17.13 -15.01 5.02
N LEU A 304 16.54 -15.39 6.14
CA LEU A 304 17.09 -16.40 7.05
C LEU A 304 17.21 -17.78 6.36
N LEU A 305 16.17 -18.18 5.63
CA LEU A 305 16.18 -19.42 4.86
C LEU A 305 17.26 -19.39 3.76
N THR A 306 17.38 -18.27 3.06
CA THR A 306 18.41 -18.09 2.02
C THR A 306 19.81 -18.09 2.63
N ALA A 307 20.02 -17.42 3.75
CA ALA A 307 21.32 -17.40 4.43
C ALA A 307 21.73 -18.80 4.92
N THR A 308 20.82 -19.56 5.51
CA THR A 308 21.09 -20.94 5.96
C THR A 308 21.33 -21.89 4.79
N GLY A 309 20.54 -21.81 3.72
CA GLY A 309 20.72 -22.60 2.50
C GLY A 309 22.07 -22.31 1.81
N LEU A 310 22.41 -21.03 1.68
CA LEU A 310 23.69 -20.59 1.14
C LEU A 310 24.86 -21.06 2.00
N PHE A 311 24.76 -20.91 3.32
CA PHE A 311 25.77 -21.38 4.28
C PHE A 311 26.03 -22.89 4.14
N ALA A 312 24.97 -23.70 4.04
CA ALA A 312 25.07 -25.13 3.86
C ALA A 312 25.77 -25.50 2.53
N LEU A 313 25.34 -24.85 1.42
CA LEU A 313 25.91 -25.12 0.10
C LEU A 313 27.38 -24.67 -0.02
N VAL A 314 27.73 -23.50 0.53
CA VAL A 314 29.12 -23.03 0.55
C VAL A 314 29.99 -23.96 1.39
N SER A 315 29.49 -24.41 2.57
CA SER A 315 30.18 -25.36 3.42
C SER A 315 30.47 -26.68 2.69
N LEU A 316 29.44 -27.23 2.03
CA LEU A 316 29.58 -28.47 1.26
C LEU A 316 30.57 -28.31 0.08
N THR A 317 30.48 -27.18 -0.63
CA THR A 317 31.41 -26.89 -1.74
C THR A 317 32.84 -26.73 -1.27
N THR A 318 33.04 -26.09 -0.14
CA THR A 318 34.36 -25.87 0.48
C THR A 318 34.96 -27.23 0.88
N LEU A 319 34.16 -28.09 1.54
CA LEU A 319 34.60 -29.46 1.90
C LEU A 319 35.05 -30.27 0.68
N LYS A 320 34.28 -30.23 -0.41
CA LYS A 320 34.63 -30.96 -1.65
C LYS A 320 35.88 -30.41 -2.35
N LYS A 321 36.13 -29.11 -2.23
CA LYS A 321 37.30 -28.44 -2.81
C LYS A 321 38.48 -28.36 -1.85
N THR A 322 38.42 -29.01 -0.69
CA THR A 322 39.45 -28.92 0.35
C THR A 322 40.84 -29.27 -0.17
N LYS A 323 40.99 -30.38 -0.94
CA LYS A 323 42.27 -30.78 -1.54
C LYS A 323 42.78 -29.75 -2.57
N GLU A 324 41.90 -29.22 -3.43
CA GLU A 324 42.25 -28.17 -4.40
C GLU A 324 42.70 -26.87 -3.69
N ILE A 325 41.98 -26.46 -2.65
CA ILE A 325 42.29 -25.29 -1.84
C ILE A 325 43.65 -25.46 -1.14
N ALA A 326 43.91 -26.63 -0.55
CA ALA A 326 45.18 -26.96 0.12
C ALA A 326 46.34 -26.90 -0.86
N LEU A 327 46.20 -27.51 -2.04
CA LEU A 327 47.23 -27.55 -3.08
C LEU A 327 47.59 -26.14 -3.57
N ARG A 328 46.58 -25.32 -3.86
CA ARG A 328 46.77 -23.91 -4.27
C ARG A 328 47.44 -23.07 -3.19
N LYS A 329 47.09 -23.33 -1.91
CA LYS A 329 47.69 -22.66 -0.79
C LYS A 329 49.17 -23.01 -0.60
N VAL A 330 49.54 -24.27 -0.80
CA VAL A 330 50.96 -24.76 -0.76
C VAL A 330 51.77 -24.09 -1.89
N VAL A 331 51.16 -23.90 -3.07
CA VAL A 331 51.80 -23.25 -4.23
C VAL A 331 51.78 -21.70 -4.10
N GLY A 332 51.31 -21.12 -2.98
CA GLY A 332 51.40 -19.71 -2.72
C GLY A 332 50.24 -18.88 -3.22
N ALA A 333 49.08 -19.45 -3.53
CA ALA A 333 47.91 -18.72 -3.97
C ALA A 333 47.40 -17.77 -2.87
N ALA A 334 47.19 -16.53 -3.21
CA ALA A 334 46.63 -15.53 -2.29
C ALA A 334 45.16 -15.85 -1.93
N PRO A 335 44.70 -15.48 -0.73
CA PRO A 335 43.33 -15.75 -0.24
C PRO A 335 42.22 -15.34 -1.20
N HIS A 336 42.38 -14.23 -1.90
CA HIS A 336 41.34 -13.71 -2.83
C HIS A 336 41.14 -14.60 -4.05
N HIS A 337 42.19 -15.31 -4.55
CA HIS A 337 42.03 -16.27 -5.64
C HIS A 337 41.14 -17.45 -5.26
N ILE A 338 41.26 -17.90 -4.00
CA ILE A 338 40.38 -18.96 -3.45
C ILE A 338 38.94 -18.46 -3.30
N MET A 339 38.77 -17.22 -2.84
CA MET A 339 37.46 -16.57 -2.76
C MET A 339 36.77 -16.52 -4.13
N VAL A 340 37.45 -16.04 -5.15
CA VAL A 340 36.89 -15.93 -6.51
C VAL A 340 36.49 -17.30 -7.05
N LEU A 341 37.33 -18.33 -6.83
CA LEU A 341 37.08 -19.70 -7.30
C LEU A 341 35.76 -20.28 -6.73
N ILE A 342 35.50 -20.03 -5.45
CA ILE A 342 34.30 -20.54 -4.78
C ILE A 342 33.09 -19.68 -5.15
N ASN A 343 33.24 -18.35 -5.12
CA ASN A 343 32.15 -17.42 -5.33
C ASN A 343 31.63 -17.34 -6.78
N LYS A 344 32.43 -17.65 -7.77
CA LYS A 344 32.04 -17.57 -9.19
C LYS A 344 30.70 -18.26 -9.50
N SER A 345 30.47 -19.45 -8.95
CA SER A 345 29.20 -20.17 -9.14
C SER A 345 28.02 -19.54 -8.46
N TYR A 346 28.18 -18.97 -7.24
CA TYR A 346 27.14 -18.33 -6.46
C TYR A 346 26.80 -16.95 -7.02
N PHE A 347 27.79 -16.25 -7.58
CA PHE A 347 27.60 -14.97 -8.23
C PHE A 347 26.61 -15.07 -9.40
N TRP A 348 26.77 -16.07 -10.28
CA TRP A 348 25.85 -16.27 -11.39
C TRP A 348 24.43 -16.67 -10.93
N ILE A 349 24.33 -17.51 -9.89
CA ILE A 349 23.03 -17.84 -9.29
C ILE A 349 22.38 -16.56 -8.77
N PHE A 350 23.14 -15.71 -8.07
CA PHE A 350 22.64 -14.44 -7.56
C PHE A 350 22.13 -13.51 -8.68
N ILE A 351 22.91 -13.33 -9.76
CA ILE A 351 22.53 -12.46 -10.89
C ILE A 351 21.21 -12.93 -11.54
N VAL A 352 21.12 -14.23 -11.85
CA VAL A 352 19.90 -14.78 -12.44
C VAL A 352 18.71 -14.65 -11.49
N SER A 353 18.92 -14.95 -10.21
CA SER A 353 17.88 -14.82 -9.18
C SER A 353 17.46 -13.36 -8.97
N ALA A 354 18.40 -12.42 -9.05
CA ALA A 354 18.12 -11.01 -8.95
C ALA A 354 17.26 -10.52 -10.12
N ALA A 355 17.58 -10.96 -11.34
CA ALA A 355 16.77 -10.62 -12.52
C ALA A 355 15.32 -11.15 -12.40
N ILE A 356 15.18 -12.44 -12.05
CA ILE A 356 13.87 -13.08 -11.83
C ILE A 356 13.13 -12.42 -10.65
N GLY A 357 13.84 -12.19 -9.54
CA GLY A 357 13.27 -11.59 -8.33
C GLY A 357 12.82 -10.13 -8.54
N CYS A 358 13.59 -9.33 -9.27
CA CYS A 358 13.20 -7.96 -9.61
C CYS A 358 11.99 -7.91 -10.53
N TYR A 359 11.99 -8.72 -11.60
CA TYR A 359 10.85 -8.77 -12.51
C TYR A 359 9.59 -9.29 -11.81
N GLY A 360 9.69 -10.42 -11.09
CA GLY A 360 8.58 -10.98 -10.33
C GLY A 360 8.12 -10.07 -9.20
N GLY A 361 9.06 -9.43 -8.51
CA GLY A 361 8.76 -8.44 -7.46
C GLY A 361 8.03 -7.22 -8.01
N TYR A 362 8.49 -6.67 -9.13
CA TYR A 362 7.79 -5.58 -9.81
C TYR A 362 6.38 -5.99 -10.25
N ALA A 363 6.26 -7.11 -10.98
CA ALA A 363 4.99 -7.54 -11.56
C ALA A 363 3.96 -7.90 -10.47
N LEU A 364 4.37 -8.69 -9.46
CA LEU A 364 3.50 -9.08 -8.37
C LEU A 364 3.07 -7.87 -7.51
N THR A 365 4.02 -7.02 -7.16
CA THR A 365 3.73 -5.86 -6.31
C THR A 365 2.84 -4.85 -7.04
N LYS A 366 3.10 -4.61 -8.34
CA LYS A 366 2.24 -3.76 -9.15
C LYS A 366 0.82 -4.33 -9.21
N LEU A 367 0.68 -5.62 -9.49
CA LEU A 367 -0.62 -6.30 -9.51
C LEU A 367 -1.37 -6.12 -8.19
N LEU A 368 -0.70 -6.33 -7.05
CA LEU A 368 -1.30 -6.19 -5.73
C LEU A 368 -1.71 -4.73 -5.43
N LEU A 369 -0.88 -3.76 -5.80
CA LEU A 369 -1.20 -2.34 -5.64
C LEU A 369 -2.41 -1.96 -6.49
N ASP A 370 -2.44 -2.36 -7.78
CA ASP A 370 -3.54 -2.09 -8.72
C ASP A 370 -4.86 -2.75 -8.29
N MET A 371 -4.79 -3.91 -7.62
CA MET A 371 -5.96 -4.62 -7.08
C MET A 371 -6.54 -3.95 -5.84
N VAL A 372 -5.69 -3.43 -4.96
CA VAL A 372 -6.12 -2.86 -3.68
C VAL A 372 -6.42 -1.37 -3.80
N PHE A 373 -5.58 -0.61 -4.51
CA PHE A 373 -5.69 0.84 -4.62
C PHE A 373 -5.83 1.29 -6.05
N LYS A 374 -6.70 2.26 -6.31
CA LYS A 374 -6.76 2.93 -7.62
C LYS A 374 -5.78 4.09 -7.72
N ILE A 375 -5.41 4.65 -6.57
CA ILE A 375 -4.39 5.70 -6.46
C ILE A 375 -3.28 5.23 -5.54
N HIS A 376 -2.08 5.07 -6.08
CA HIS A 376 -0.92 4.55 -5.38
C HIS A 376 0.40 5.07 -6.00
N ALA A 377 1.48 5.00 -5.22
CA ALA A 377 2.82 5.46 -5.64
C ALA A 377 3.47 4.60 -6.75
N GLY A 378 2.94 3.39 -6.98
CA GLY A 378 3.59 2.42 -7.87
C GLY A 378 4.79 1.72 -7.22
N VAL A 379 5.58 1.03 -8.05
CA VAL A 379 6.82 0.36 -7.63
C VAL A 379 8.01 1.18 -8.11
N GLU A 380 8.63 1.88 -7.17
CA GLU A 380 9.80 2.71 -7.46
C GLU A 380 11.06 1.88 -7.75
N THR A 381 11.93 2.40 -8.60
CA THR A 381 13.25 1.81 -8.90
C THR A 381 14.11 1.65 -7.65
N THR A 382 13.95 2.55 -6.67
CA THR A 382 14.65 2.50 -5.38
C THR A 382 14.34 1.23 -4.59
N ALA A 383 13.11 0.70 -4.67
CA ALA A 383 12.73 -0.57 -4.03
C ALA A 383 13.44 -1.76 -4.69
N LEU A 384 13.59 -1.75 -6.02
CA LEU A 384 14.27 -2.80 -6.76
C LEU A 384 15.78 -2.79 -6.46
N VAL A 385 16.43 -1.65 -6.59
CA VAL A 385 17.87 -1.50 -6.34
C VAL A 385 18.20 -1.80 -4.87
N GLY A 386 17.42 -1.25 -3.95
CA GLY A 386 17.61 -1.47 -2.51
C GLY A 386 17.50 -2.93 -2.10
N SER A 387 16.52 -3.67 -2.66
CA SER A 387 16.34 -5.09 -2.38
C SER A 387 17.51 -5.95 -2.88
N VAL A 388 17.99 -5.68 -4.10
CA VAL A 388 19.16 -6.38 -4.66
C VAL A 388 20.42 -6.07 -3.86
N ALA A 389 20.65 -4.80 -3.51
CA ALA A 389 21.81 -4.39 -2.72
C ALA A 389 21.82 -5.04 -1.32
N ALA A 390 20.68 -5.05 -0.64
CA ALA A 390 20.57 -5.67 0.68
C ALA A 390 20.88 -7.17 0.63
N LEU A 391 20.29 -7.89 -0.32
CA LEU A 391 20.55 -9.33 -0.48
C LEU A 391 21.96 -9.64 -0.98
N PHE A 392 22.54 -8.79 -1.82
CA PHE A 392 23.94 -8.91 -2.22
C PHE A 392 24.88 -8.81 -1.01
N ILE A 393 24.67 -7.83 -0.13
CA ILE A 393 25.46 -7.66 1.10
C ILE A 393 25.33 -8.90 1.99
N ILE A 394 24.12 -9.41 2.21
CA ILE A 394 23.89 -10.60 3.03
C ILE A 394 24.58 -11.83 2.42
N THR A 395 24.44 -12.03 1.11
CA THR A 395 25.07 -13.12 0.37
C THR A 395 26.59 -13.04 0.48
N ALA A 396 27.16 -11.84 0.28
CA ALA A 396 28.60 -11.60 0.38
C ALA A 396 29.15 -11.86 1.81
N LEU A 397 28.39 -11.44 2.84
CA LEU A 397 28.75 -11.70 4.23
C LEU A 397 28.76 -13.20 4.56
N VAL A 398 27.68 -13.92 4.22
CA VAL A 398 27.57 -15.35 4.49
C VAL A 398 28.66 -16.15 3.79
N THR A 399 28.89 -15.89 2.48
CA THR A 399 29.92 -16.56 1.70
C THR A 399 31.32 -16.17 2.17
N GLY A 400 31.54 -14.89 2.46
CA GLY A 400 32.83 -14.36 2.93
C GLY A 400 33.28 -14.98 4.26
N VAL A 401 32.39 -15.05 5.25
CA VAL A 401 32.68 -15.67 6.55
C VAL A 401 33.09 -17.15 6.39
N LYS A 402 32.36 -17.91 5.58
CA LYS A 402 32.65 -19.33 5.35
C LYS A 402 33.97 -19.57 4.63
N ILE A 403 34.22 -18.79 3.60
CA ILE A 403 35.48 -18.93 2.83
C ILE A 403 36.66 -18.49 3.70
N TRP A 404 36.52 -17.44 4.49
CA TRP A 404 37.57 -17.01 5.41
C TRP A 404 37.89 -18.08 6.47
N GLN A 405 36.89 -18.78 7.03
CA GLN A 405 37.08 -19.92 7.91
C GLN A 405 37.88 -21.06 7.21
N ALA A 406 37.53 -21.37 5.96
CA ALA A 406 38.22 -22.40 5.17
C ALA A 406 39.68 -22.03 4.89
N ILE A 407 39.97 -20.77 4.59
CA ILE A 407 41.33 -20.29 4.32
C ILE A 407 42.20 -20.35 5.58
N ARG A 408 41.65 -20.15 6.77
CA ARG A 408 42.39 -20.23 8.04
C ARG A 408 42.76 -21.67 8.45
N THR A 409 42.16 -22.70 7.88
CA THR A 409 42.44 -24.09 8.24
C THR A 409 43.84 -24.49 7.75
N ASN A 410 44.58 -25.25 8.57
CA ASN A 410 45.94 -25.69 8.29
C ASN A 410 45.98 -26.66 7.06
N PRO A 411 46.76 -26.36 6.00
CA PRO A 411 46.80 -27.18 4.78
C PRO A 411 47.28 -28.59 5.04
N VAL A 412 48.17 -28.83 6.03
CA VAL A 412 48.65 -30.17 6.37
C VAL A 412 47.53 -31.05 6.92
N LYS A 413 46.63 -30.50 7.76
CA LYS A 413 45.45 -31.23 8.23
C LYS A 413 44.46 -31.55 7.11
N MET A 414 44.35 -30.64 6.12
CA MET A 414 43.45 -30.79 4.98
C MET A 414 43.88 -31.89 4.01
N LEU A 415 45.17 -32.16 3.90
CA LEU A 415 45.73 -33.22 3.02
C LEU A 415 45.77 -34.58 3.70
N ARG A 416 45.71 -34.65 5.04
CA ARG A 416 45.87 -35.88 5.85
C ARG A 416 44.52 -36.57 6.19
N THR A 417 43.40 -35.96 5.89
CA THR A 417 42.07 -36.56 6.09
C THR A 417 41.74 -37.47 4.92
N GLU A 418 42.02 -38.75 5.07
CA GLU A 418 41.38 -39.84 4.31
C GLU A 418 40.10 -40.25 4.98
#